data_e64e67b20886500fde52e873a528bf87
#
_entry.id   e64e67b20886500fde52e873a528bf87
#
_cell.length_a   1.000
_cell.length_b   1.000
_cell.length_c   1.000
_cell.angle_alpha   90.00
_cell.angle_beta   90.00
_cell.angle_gamma   90.00
#
_symmetry.space_group_name_H-M   'P 1'
#
loop_
_entity.id
_entity.type
_entity.pdbx_description
1 polymer ?
#
loop_
_entity_poly.entity_id
_entity_poly.type
_entity_poly.pdbx_seq_one_letter_code
_entity_poly.pdbx_strand_id
1 'polypeptide(L)'
;MTKYIFVTGGVVSGLGKGITAASLGRLLKARGLKVAAQKLDPYINVDPGTMSPYQHGEVFVTEDGAETDLDLGHYERFIDENLNKYSNLTTGKIYWNVLNKERRGEYLGSTIQVIPHVTDEIKQFVYAVAKKTDADVVITEIGGTIGDIESQPFIEAVRQISLEVGRENSLFIHVTLVPYLRGSDEHKSKPTQHSVKELLGMGINPDIIVLRCDEPLEKSIFDKISLFCNVKPDCVFENMTIPVLYEAPLMLEKQNFSGIVCRELAIKTKEPNLKEWRQMIDKIKNRKQNITVGLVGKYVRLHDAYLSVSEALKHAAYSLDSDVEIKWIDSETLTDETVELALGGVDAIIVPGGFGQRGIEGMILAAKYARENGVPYFGICLGMQIAVIEYARDVLGFLDANSGEFDKDCAHKVIDFMPGQSDEIGKGGTLRLGSYPCDIVSKTVMRKCYGSDKIDERHRHRYEFNNDYRQQFENAGLTVCGTSPDNRLVEAVEISDMPFYLGVQFHPEFKSRPNKPHPLFKAFLSAGLDIRQKRSQ
;
A
#
# COMPACT_ATOMS: atom_id res chain seq x y z
N MET A 1 6.53 28.61 -7.85
CA MET A 1 7.46 28.03 -6.85
C MET A 1 6.72 26.95 -6.12
N THR A 2 7.28 25.76 -6.00
CA THR A 2 6.67 24.64 -5.30
C THR A 2 6.48 24.96 -3.82
N LYS A 3 5.33 24.58 -3.24
CA LYS A 3 5.02 24.70 -1.82
C LYS A 3 5.29 23.37 -1.12
N TYR A 4 5.80 23.43 0.11
CA TYR A 4 6.16 22.26 0.92
C TYR A 4 5.29 22.18 2.17
N ILE A 5 4.62 21.04 2.35
CA ILE A 5 3.79 20.76 3.52
C ILE A 5 4.44 19.59 4.28
N PHE A 6 4.80 19.81 5.53
CA PHE A 6 5.39 18.80 6.39
C PHE A 6 4.36 18.31 7.40
N VAL A 7 4.08 17.00 7.39
CA VAL A 7 3.14 16.37 8.31
C VAL A 7 3.93 15.62 9.38
N THR A 8 3.85 16.10 10.59
CA THR A 8 4.47 15.49 11.78
C THR A 8 3.40 14.90 12.68
N GLY A 9 3.78 14.01 13.58
CA GLY A 9 2.84 13.46 14.56
C GLY A 9 3.44 13.28 15.93
N GLY A 10 2.59 13.28 16.93
CA GLY A 10 3.01 13.11 18.30
C GLY A 10 2.02 12.32 19.14
N VAL A 11 2.42 12.04 20.39
CA VAL A 11 1.70 11.26 21.38
C VAL A 11 1.87 9.74 21.19
N VAL A 12 1.43 9.16 20.05
CA VAL A 12 1.57 7.72 19.74
C VAL A 12 1.75 7.51 18.24
N SER A 13 2.28 6.36 17.85
CA SER A 13 2.30 5.90 16.44
C SER A 13 0.89 5.49 15.98
N GLY A 14 0.68 5.36 14.67
CA GLY A 14 -0.62 4.91 14.13
C GLY A 14 -1.75 5.93 14.22
N LEU A 15 -1.46 7.21 14.49
CA LEU A 15 -2.46 8.30 14.58
C LEU A 15 -3.17 8.64 13.25
N GLY A 16 -2.73 8.05 12.13
CA GLY A 16 -3.28 8.38 10.82
C GLY A 16 -2.70 9.64 10.20
N LYS A 17 -1.39 9.92 10.43
CA LYS A 17 -0.63 10.93 9.68
C LYS A 17 -0.76 10.71 8.18
N GLY A 18 -0.53 9.45 7.73
CA GLY A 18 -0.62 9.04 6.33
C GLY A 18 -2.00 9.33 5.72
N ILE A 19 -3.07 9.01 6.44
CA ILE A 19 -4.44 9.28 6.00
C ILE A 19 -4.74 10.79 5.96
N THR A 20 -4.20 11.56 6.90
CA THR A 20 -4.34 13.03 6.89
C THR A 20 -3.59 13.63 5.69
N ALA A 21 -2.36 13.19 5.44
CA ALA A 21 -1.55 13.60 4.29
C ALA A 21 -2.22 13.21 2.96
N ALA A 22 -2.68 11.96 2.84
CA ALA A 22 -3.39 11.44 1.67
C ALA A 22 -4.70 12.20 1.40
N SER A 23 -5.48 12.48 2.46
CA SER A 23 -6.72 13.26 2.38
C SER A 23 -6.46 14.68 1.90
N LEU A 24 -5.43 15.34 2.44
CA LEU A 24 -5.02 16.67 1.98
C LEU A 24 -4.58 16.63 0.52
N GLY A 25 -3.77 15.63 0.14
CA GLY A 25 -3.36 15.44 -1.25
C GLY A 25 -4.55 15.31 -2.21
N ARG A 26 -5.57 14.52 -1.83
CA ARG A 26 -6.82 14.40 -2.59
C ARG A 26 -7.54 15.75 -2.72
N LEU A 27 -7.65 16.50 -1.64
CA LEU A 27 -8.34 17.80 -1.62
C LEU A 27 -7.61 18.84 -2.48
N LEU A 28 -6.29 18.93 -2.39
CA LEU A 28 -5.49 19.85 -3.20
C LEU A 28 -5.54 19.48 -4.69
N LYS A 29 -5.50 18.17 -5.02
CA LYS A 29 -5.73 17.70 -6.40
C LYS A 29 -7.12 18.09 -6.90
N ALA A 30 -8.17 17.99 -6.06
CA ALA A 30 -9.52 18.38 -6.40
C ALA A 30 -9.66 19.91 -6.64
N ARG A 31 -8.73 20.72 -6.12
CA ARG A 31 -8.58 22.15 -6.41
C ARG A 31 -7.80 22.45 -7.70
N GLY A 32 -7.30 21.41 -8.38
CA GLY A 32 -6.57 21.50 -9.65
C GLY A 32 -5.07 21.66 -9.52
N LEU A 33 -4.49 21.38 -8.32
CA LEU A 33 -3.06 21.41 -8.09
C LEU A 33 -2.39 20.08 -8.44
N LYS A 34 -1.16 20.12 -8.93
CA LYS A 34 -0.28 18.96 -9.04
C LYS A 34 0.34 18.67 -7.68
N VAL A 35 0.03 17.51 -7.11
CA VAL A 35 0.47 17.11 -5.77
C VAL A 35 1.41 15.93 -5.84
N ALA A 36 2.54 16.03 -5.16
CA ALA A 36 3.41 14.90 -4.88
C ALA A 36 3.39 14.57 -3.38
N ALA A 37 3.45 13.28 -3.05
CA ALA A 37 3.53 12.80 -1.69
C ALA A 37 4.84 12.07 -1.42
N GLN A 38 5.38 12.27 -0.22
CA GLN A 38 6.60 11.62 0.28
C GLN A 38 6.42 11.13 1.70
N LYS A 39 7.16 10.06 2.03
CA LYS A 39 7.34 9.59 3.40
C LYS A 39 8.82 9.49 3.74
N LEU A 40 9.18 9.99 4.92
CA LEU A 40 10.51 9.89 5.52
C LEU A 40 10.42 8.94 6.72
N ASP A 41 11.05 7.77 6.60
CA ASP A 41 10.97 6.71 7.60
C ASP A 41 12.24 6.66 8.47
N PRO A 42 12.12 6.76 9.81
CA PRO A 42 13.28 6.89 10.69
C PRO A 42 14.02 5.58 10.99
N TYR A 43 13.60 4.43 10.46
CA TYR A 43 14.32 3.17 10.68
C TYR A 43 15.61 3.07 9.84
N ILE A 44 16.56 2.22 10.34
CA ILE A 44 17.91 2.07 9.75
C ILE A 44 17.94 1.05 8.58
N ASN A 45 16.87 0.37 8.27
CA ASN A 45 16.80 -0.46 7.07
C ASN A 45 16.96 0.42 5.82
N VAL A 46 17.70 -0.08 4.81
CA VAL A 46 17.88 0.65 3.54
C VAL A 46 16.55 0.80 2.81
N ASP A 47 15.75 -0.25 2.83
CA ASP A 47 14.37 -0.32 2.37
C ASP A 47 13.59 -1.39 3.18
N PRO A 48 12.26 -1.47 3.08
CA PRO A 48 11.47 -2.47 3.80
C PRO A 48 11.50 -3.87 3.15
N GLY A 49 12.14 -4.05 2.01
CA GLY A 49 12.09 -5.29 1.23
C GLY A 49 12.53 -6.55 1.97
N THR A 50 13.43 -6.41 2.96
CA THR A 50 13.91 -7.51 3.80
C THR A 50 13.22 -7.59 5.17
N MET A 51 12.29 -6.68 5.47
CA MET A 51 11.59 -6.65 6.76
C MET A 51 10.48 -7.71 6.82
N SER A 52 10.23 -8.21 8.03
CA SER A 52 9.12 -9.14 8.25
C SER A 52 7.78 -8.44 8.11
N PRO A 53 6.84 -8.98 7.30
CA PRO A 53 5.49 -8.43 7.21
C PRO A 53 4.74 -8.36 8.55
N TYR A 54 5.09 -9.20 9.53
CA TYR A 54 4.52 -9.15 10.88
C TYR A 54 4.96 -7.93 11.70
N GLN A 55 6.06 -7.30 11.33
CA GLN A 55 6.56 -6.12 12.06
C GLN A 55 6.25 -4.81 11.34
N HIS A 56 6.19 -4.86 10.01
CA HIS A 56 6.13 -3.65 9.19
C HIS A 56 4.85 -3.52 8.34
N GLY A 57 4.07 -4.60 8.22
CA GLY A 57 2.98 -4.68 7.25
C GLY A 57 3.46 -5.04 5.85
N GLU A 58 2.67 -4.73 4.83
CA GLU A 58 3.05 -5.02 3.45
C GLU A 58 4.21 -4.15 2.98
N VAL A 59 4.99 -4.68 2.06
CA VAL A 59 5.95 -3.92 1.26
C VAL A 59 5.26 -3.46 -0.02
N PHE A 60 5.03 -2.16 -0.12
CA PHE A 60 4.41 -1.56 -1.30
C PHE A 60 5.47 -1.30 -2.38
N VAL A 61 5.18 -1.63 -3.64
CA VAL A 61 6.11 -1.42 -4.76
C VAL A 61 5.61 -0.33 -5.68
N THR A 62 6.45 0.66 -5.93
CA THR A 62 6.16 1.78 -6.85
C THR A 62 6.26 1.36 -8.32
N GLU A 63 5.82 2.22 -9.23
CA GLU A 63 5.88 1.99 -10.67
C GLU A 63 7.32 1.76 -11.17
N ASP A 64 8.29 2.48 -10.62
CA ASP A 64 9.71 2.38 -10.96
C ASP A 64 10.52 1.39 -10.10
N GLY A 65 9.83 0.53 -9.33
CA GLY A 65 10.42 -0.63 -8.65
C GLY A 65 11.03 -0.34 -7.28
N ALA A 66 10.69 0.77 -6.62
CA ALA A 66 11.10 0.97 -5.24
C ALA A 66 10.23 0.15 -4.28
N GLU A 67 10.86 -0.60 -3.39
CA GLU A 67 10.22 -1.22 -2.23
C GLU A 67 10.05 -0.16 -1.14
N THR A 68 8.83 0.02 -0.65
CA THR A 68 8.45 1.16 0.19
C THR A 68 7.49 0.76 1.31
N ASP A 69 7.28 1.68 2.23
CA ASP A 69 6.27 1.57 3.30
C ASP A 69 4.84 1.51 2.73
N LEU A 70 3.95 0.86 3.47
CA LEU A 70 2.52 0.69 3.12
C LEU A 70 1.74 2.01 2.97
N ASP A 71 2.18 3.08 3.63
CA ASP A 71 1.54 4.40 3.55
C ASP A 71 1.56 4.97 2.13
N LEU A 72 2.55 4.58 1.30
CA LEU A 72 2.57 4.99 -0.09
C LEU A 72 1.36 4.45 -0.87
N GLY A 73 0.88 3.27 -0.51
CA GLY A 73 -0.38 2.74 -1.01
C GLY A 73 -1.57 3.64 -0.67
N HIS A 74 -1.63 4.18 0.55
CA HIS A 74 -2.66 5.17 0.91
C HIS A 74 -2.57 6.43 0.06
N TYR A 75 -1.35 6.97 -0.15
CA TYR A 75 -1.19 8.16 -1.00
C TYR A 75 -1.68 7.89 -2.42
N GLU A 76 -1.27 6.79 -3.04
CA GLU A 76 -1.72 6.44 -4.39
C GLU A 76 -3.24 6.25 -4.47
N ARG A 77 -3.86 5.59 -3.48
CA ARG A 77 -5.31 5.34 -3.46
C ARG A 77 -6.13 6.61 -3.30
N PHE A 78 -5.68 7.58 -2.49
CA PHE A 78 -6.40 8.83 -2.26
C PHE A 78 -6.12 9.88 -3.34
N ILE A 79 -4.84 10.09 -3.68
CA ILE A 79 -4.41 11.13 -4.62
C ILE A 79 -4.70 10.71 -6.06
N ASP A 80 -4.76 9.38 -6.33
CA ASP A 80 -4.92 8.81 -7.67
C ASP A 80 -3.78 9.25 -8.61
N GLU A 81 -2.54 9.07 -8.12
CA GLU A 81 -1.28 9.28 -8.85
C GLU A 81 -0.33 8.15 -8.51
N ASN A 82 0.46 7.69 -9.49
CA ASN A 82 1.51 6.70 -9.24
C ASN A 82 2.73 7.39 -8.62
N LEU A 83 3.21 6.82 -7.54
CA LEU A 83 4.41 7.28 -6.85
C LEU A 83 5.68 6.63 -7.43
N ASN A 84 6.83 7.15 -7.04
CA ASN A 84 8.13 6.72 -7.55
C ASN A 84 9.18 6.64 -6.43
N LYS A 85 10.40 6.24 -6.76
CA LYS A 85 11.51 6.07 -5.81
C LYS A 85 11.89 7.31 -4.99
N TYR A 86 11.45 8.50 -5.41
CA TYR A 86 11.63 9.73 -4.64
C TYR A 86 10.50 9.96 -3.63
N SER A 87 9.54 9.06 -3.54
CA SER A 87 8.42 9.18 -2.62
C SER A 87 8.66 8.52 -1.25
N ASN A 88 9.74 7.73 -1.10
CA ASN A 88 10.11 7.12 0.18
C ASN A 88 11.61 7.19 0.44
N LEU A 89 11.98 7.67 1.63
CA LEU A 89 13.36 7.79 2.10
C LEU A 89 13.49 7.25 3.52
N THR A 90 14.39 6.31 3.72
CA THR A 90 14.71 5.74 5.04
C THR A 90 16.01 6.33 5.60
N THR A 91 16.17 6.31 6.92
CA THR A 91 17.44 6.66 7.57
C THR A 91 18.59 5.81 7.02
N GLY A 92 18.37 4.49 6.85
CA GLY A 92 19.39 3.60 6.30
C GLY A 92 19.89 4.02 4.93
N LYS A 93 18.98 4.36 4.02
CA LYS A 93 19.33 4.83 2.67
C LYS A 93 20.13 6.14 2.70
N ILE A 94 19.78 7.07 3.61
CA ILE A 94 20.52 8.33 3.78
C ILE A 94 21.95 8.06 4.24
N TYR A 95 22.12 7.30 5.32
CA TYR A 95 23.46 6.99 5.85
C TYR A 95 24.28 6.18 4.86
N TRP A 96 23.67 5.23 4.14
CA TRP A 96 24.32 4.48 3.08
C TRP A 96 24.88 5.41 1.98
N ASN A 97 24.10 6.38 1.54
CA ASN A 97 24.52 7.37 0.54
C ASN A 97 25.65 8.26 1.07
N VAL A 98 25.52 8.79 2.28
CA VAL A 98 26.53 9.65 2.91
C VAL A 98 27.86 8.90 3.08
N LEU A 99 27.83 7.68 3.62
CA LEU A 99 29.04 6.86 3.80
C LEU A 99 29.69 6.48 2.48
N ASN A 100 28.91 6.13 1.45
CA ASN A 100 29.46 5.85 0.13
C ASN A 100 30.11 7.09 -0.52
N LYS A 101 29.51 8.28 -0.36
CA LYS A 101 30.12 9.55 -0.81
C LYS A 101 31.43 9.82 -0.07
N GLU A 102 31.47 9.61 1.23
CA GLU A 102 32.69 9.72 2.05
C GLU A 102 33.79 8.78 1.52
N ARG A 103 33.49 7.49 1.36
CA ARG A 103 34.46 6.48 0.87
C ARG A 103 34.97 6.78 -0.53
N ARG A 104 34.21 7.46 -1.36
CA ARG A 104 34.64 7.94 -2.70
C ARG A 104 35.40 9.27 -2.67
N GLY A 105 35.57 9.89 -1.47
CA GLY A 105 36.28 11.16 -1.30
C GLY A 105 35.51 12.39 -1.77
N GLU A 106 34.21 12.30 -1.98
CA GLU A 106 33.39 13.41 -2.47
C GLU A 106 33.32 14.61 -1.51
N TYR A 107 33.64 14.40 -0.24
CA TYR A 107 33.67 15.47 0.80
C TYR A 107 35.06 16.10 1.00
N LEU A 108 36.04 15.78 0.14
CA LEU A 108 37.35 16.42 0.08
C LEU A 108 38.10 16.47 1.43
N GLY A 109 37.96 15.43 2.27
CA GLY A 109 38.62 15.33 3.59
C GLY A 109 37.91 16.08 4.72
N SER A 110 36.71 16.59 4.51
CA SER A 110 35.90 17.20 5.56
C SER A 110 35.47 16.17 6.61
N THR A 111 35.34 16.59 7.86
CA THR A 111 34.69 15.79 8.91
C THR A 111 33.20 15.68 8.64
N ILE A 112 32.69 14.44 8.50
CA ILE A 112 31.27 14.21 8.19
C ILE A 112 30.46 14.21 9.49
N GLN A 113 29.38 14.99 9.51
CA GLN A 113 28.50 15.21 10.65
C GLN A 113 27.03 15.08 10.24
N VAL A 114 26.13 14.92 11.20
CA VAL A 114 24.68 14.90 10.91
C VAL A 114 24.26 16.22 10.25
N ILE A 115 24.70 17.35 10.82
CA ILE A 115 24.56 18.68 10.21
C ILE A 115 25.95 19.11 9.72
N PRO A 116 26.14 19.43 8.42
CA PRO A 116 25.09 19.54 7.39
C PRO A 116 24.91 18.27 6.55
N HIS A 117 25.78 17.28 6.58
CA HIS A 117 25.89 16.25 5.53
C HIS A 117 24.65 15.34 5.44
N VAL A 118 24.14 14.83 6.58
CA VAL A 118 22.92 14.01 6.61
C VAL A 118 21.69 14.87 6.29
N THR A 119 21.60 16.06 6.87
CA THR A 119 20.48 16.97 6.61
C THR A 119 20.44 17.44 5.17
N ASP A 120 21.59 17.68 4.53
CA ASP A 120 21.66 18.07 3.11
C ASP A 120 21.19 16.91 2.20
N GLU A 121 21.53 15.67 2.51
CA GLU A 121 21.05 14.50 1.77
C GLU A 121 19.51 14.40 1.84
N ILE A 122 18.93 14.60 3.04
CA ILE A 122 17.48 14.62 3.23
C ILE A 122 16.83 15.76 2.42
N LYS A 123 17.38 16.98 2.50
CA LYS A 123 16.85 18.15 1.77
C LYS A 123 16.89 17.94 0.27
N GLN A 124 18.00 17.42 -0.26
CA GLN A 124 18.13 17.08 -1.69
C GLN A 124 17.06 16.11 -2.15
N PHE A 125 16.72 15.10 -1.32
CA PHE A 125 15.68 14.14 -1.63
C PHE A 125 14.29 14.80 -1.65
N VAL A 126 13.98 15.66 -0.68
CA VAL A 126 12.71 16.41 -0.65
C VAL A 126 12.59 17.32 -1.88
N TYR A 127 13.65 18.01 -2.28
CA TYR A 127 13.63 18.84 -3.47
C TYR A 127 13.55 18.03 -4.78
N ALA A 128 14.13 16.82 -4.79
CA ALA A 128 14.16 15.98 -5.99
C ALA A 128 12.76 15.56 -6.44
N VAL A 129 11.84 15.22 -5.52
CA VAL A 129 10.46 14.85 -5.91
C VAL A 129 9.74 16.04 -6.55
N ALA A 130 9.86 17.24 -6.00
CA ALA A 130 9.28 18.45 -6.57
C ALA A 130 9.72 18.66 -8.02
N LYS A 131 11.03 18.55 -8.28
CA LYS A 131 11.62 18.71 -9.60
C LYS A 131 11.21 17.60 -10.58
N LYS A 132 11.12 16.36 -10.11
CA LYS A 132 10.81 15.19 -10.96
C LYS A 132 9.35 15.13 -11.38
N THR A 133 8.44 15.59 -10.50
CA THR A 133 6.99 15.52 -10.72
C THR A 133 6.39 16.83 -11.22
N ASP A 134 7.19 17.92 -11.29
CA ASP A 134 6.70 19.28 -11.58
C ASP A 134 5.51 19.65 -10.67
N ALA A 135 5.63 19.29 -9.38
CA ALA A 135 4.55 19.48 -8.41
C ALA A 135 4.39 20.94 -7.97
N ASP A 136 3.15 21.40 -7.89
CA ASP A 136 2.80 22.67 -7.26
C ASP A 136 2.98 22.58 -5.74
N VAL A 137 2.63 21.40 -5.16
CA VAL A 137 2.70 21.11 -3.72
C VAL A 137 3.33 19.76 -3.48
N VAL A 138 4.30 19.71 -2.56
CA VAL A 138 4.88 18.47 -2.03
C VAL A 138 4.40 18.29 -0.59
N ILE A 139 3.76 17.16 -0.30
CA ILE A 139 3.36 16.76 1.05
C ILE A 139 4.35 15.71 1.53
N THR A 140 5.11 16.04 2.56
CA THR A 140 6.10 15.15 3.15
C THR A 140 5.68 14.74 4.55
N GLU A 141 5.36 13.46 4.75
CA GLU A 141 5.08 12.89 6.06
C GLU A 141 6.39 12.46 6.73
N ILE A 142 6.57 12.86 7.99
CA ILE A 142 7.68 12.40 8.82
C ILE A 142 7.20 11.22 9.68
N GLY A 143 7.81 10.06 9.47
CA GLY A 143 7.57 8.85 10.25
C GLY A 143 8.02 8.99 11.70
N GLY A 144 7.54 8.09 12.55
CA GLY A 144 7.80 8.11 13.98
C GLY A 144 6.94 9.14 14.74
N THR A 145 7.29 9.35 15.99
CA THR A 145 6.64 10.26 16.92
C THR A 145 7.59 11.40 17.25
N ILE A 146 7.06 12.62 17.37
CA ILE A 146 7.90 13.77 17.77
C ILE A 146 8.53 13.50 19.14
N GLY A 147 9.83 13.73 19.26
CA GLY A 147 10.63 13.37 20.43
C GLY A 147 11.47 12.09 20.26
N ASP A 148 11.14 11.23 19.30
CA ASP A 148 11.95 10.04 18.98
C ASP A 148 13.33 10.47 18.44
N ILE A 149 14.39 9.84 18.94
CA ILE A 149 15.77 10.12 18.54
C ILE A 149 15.97 9.90 17.03
N GLU A 150 15.37 8.83 16.52
CA GLU A 150 15.50 8.40 15.13
C GLU A 150 14.96 9.43 14.13
N SER A 151 13.94 10.19 14.50
CA SER A 151 13.32 11.19 13.62
C SER A 151 14.00 12.56 13.67
N GLN A 152 14.91 12.82 14.62
CA GLN A 152 15.54 14.14 14.80
C GLN A 152 16.25 14.68 13.55
N PRO A 153 17.04 13.89 12.78
CA PRO A 153 17.66 14.39 11.54
C PRO A 153 16.66 14.85 10.50
N PHE A 154 15.50 14.17 10.41
CA PHE A 154 14.42 14.57 9.50
C PHE A 154 13.78 15.89 9.94
N ILE A 155 13.46 16.02 11.23
CA ILE A 155 12.88 17.25 11.79
C ILE A 155 13.82 18.43 11.59
N GLU A 156 15.11 18.25 11.82
CA GLU A 156 16.11 19.29 11.57
C GLU A 156 16.20 19.66 10.08
N ALA A 157 16.19 18.67 9.19
CA ALA A 157 16.23 18.93 7.75
C ALA A 157 15.00 19.71 7.27
N VAL A 158 13.78 19.35 7.69
CA VAL A 158 12.56 20.07 7.27
C VAL A 158 12.49 21.47 7.89
N ARG A 159 13.04 21.68 9.11
CA ARG A 159 13.23 23.01 9.68
C ARG A 159 14.15 23.88 8.81
N GLN A 160 15.26 23.31 8.34
CA GLN A 160 16.18 23.99 7.41
C GLN A 160 15.51 24.31 6.07
N ILE A 161 14.75 23.36 5.49
CA ILE A 161 13.99 23.61 4.26
C ILE A 161 13.07 24.82 4.44
N SER A 162 12.35 24.90 5.56
CA SER A 162 11.46 26.05 5.83
C SER A 162 12.18 27.38 5.86
N LEU A 163 13.43 27.42 6.35
CA LEU A 163 14.26 28.63 6.31
C LEU A 163 14.74 28.95 4.88
N GLU A 164 15.12 27.93 4.11
CA GLU A 164 15.66 28.09 2.76
C GLU A 164 14.59 28.55 1.75
N VAL A 165 13.38 27.96 1.81
CA VAL A 165 12.29 28.28 0.86
C VAL A 165 11.44 29.48 1.30
N GLY A 166 11.55 29.88 2.57
CA GLY A 166 10.73 30.90 3.20
C GLY A 166 9.42 30.35 3.78
N ARG A 167 8.97 30.98 4.88
CA ARG A 167 7.74 30.58 5.60
C ARG A 167 6.49 30.63 4.74
N GLU A 168 6.44 31.49 3.74
CA GLU A 168 5.34 31.59 2.78
C GLU A 168 5.28 30.42 1.81
N ASN A 169 6.33 29.58 1.73
CA ASN A 169 6.43 28.42 0.85
C ASN A 169 6.47 27.09 1.62
N SER A 170 6.37 27.14 2.96
CA SER A 170 6.38 25.95 3.82
C SER A 170 5.29 26.01 4.86
N LEU A 171 4.70 24.85 5.20
CA LEU A 171 3.62 24.73 6.17
C LEU A 171 3.81 23.47 7.00
N PHE A 172 3.64 23.56 8.32
CA PHE A 172 3.72 22.44 9.24
C PHE A 172 2.34 22.06 9.77
N ILE A 173 1.94 20.81 9.51
CA ILE A 173 0.74 20.19 10.05
C ILE A 173 1.16 19.19 11.12
N HIS A 174 0.63 19.35 12.32
CA HIS A 174 0.93 18.44 13.43
C HIS A 174 -0.31 17.63 13.80
N VAL A 175 -0.23 16.31 13.62
CA VAL A 175 -1.30 15.36 13.95
C VAL A 175 -1.11 14.85 15.36
N THR A 176 -2.12 15.00 16.22
CA THR A 176 -2.05 14.64 17.65
C THR A 176 -3.29 13.88 18.09
N LEU A 177 -3.27 13.35 19.31
CA LEU A 177 -4.38 12.62 19.92
C LEU A 177 -5.04 13.46 21.01
N VAL A 178 -6.37 13.52 20.99
CA VAL A 178 -7.20 13.98 22.09
C VAL A 178 -8.00 12.79 22.61
N PRO A 179 -7.49 12.06 23.62
CA PRO A 179 -8.17 10.90 24.14
C PRO A 179 -9.40 11.30 24.96
N TYR A 180 -10.47 10.50 24.85
CA TYR A 180 -11.62 10.55 25.72
C TYR A 180 -11.43 9.59 26.91
N LEU A 181 -11.49 10.12 28.14
CA LEU A 181 -11.33 9.31 29.34
C LEU A 181 -12.70 8.96 29.92
N ARG A 182 -13.17 7.76 29.67
CA ARG A 182 -14.47 7.27 30.15
C ARG A 182 -14.67 7.40 31.67
N GLY A 183 -13.59 7.28 32.44
CA GLY A 183 -13.66 7.37 33.92
C GLY A 183 -13.96 8.78 34.46
N SER A 184 -13.60 9.83 33.72
CA SER A 184 -13.88 11.23 34.05
C SER A 184 -14.84 11.92 33.09
N ASP A 185 -15.34 11.16 32.10
CA ASP A 185 -16.31 11.62 31.09
C ASP A 185 -15.87 12.91 30.38
N GLU A 186 -14.61 12.97 29.98
CA GLU A 186 -14.04 14.19 29.37
C GLU A 186 -12.90 13.93 28.37
N HIS A 187 -12.75 14.83 27.40
CA HIS A 187 -11.59 14.88 26.52
C HIS A 187 -10.37 15.52 27.18
N LYS A 188 -9.18 14.97 26.95
CA LYS A 188 -7.91 15.48 27.50
C LYS A 188 -7.04 16.11 26.42
N SER A 189 -6.85 17.44 26.50
CA SER A 189 -5.99 18.20 25.59
C SER A 189 -4.49 18.18 25.97
N LYS A 190 -4.13 17.70 27.17
CA LYS A 190 -2.75 17.68 27.65
C LYS A 190 -1.77 16.90 26.76
N PRO A 191 -2.10 15.71 26.23
CA PRO A 191 -1.19 15.00 25.32
C PRO A 191 -0.81 15.83 24.09
N THR A 192 -1.78 16.50 23.46
CA THR A 192 -1.56 17.43 22.35
C THR A 192 -0.63 18.58 22.74
N GLN A 193 -0.87 19.23 23.90
CA GLN A 193 -0.04 20.35 24.38
C GLN A 193 1.40 19.91 24.60
N HIS A 194 1.65 18.73 25.17
CA HIS A 194 2.99 18.20 25.37
C HIS A 194 3.68 17.90 24.04
N SER A 195 2.99 17.26 23.11
CA SER A 195 3.53 16.95 21.78
C SER A 195 3.93 18.21 21.01
N VAL A 196 3.08 19.25 21.02
CA VAL A 196 3.41 20.54 20.40
C VAL A 196 4.60 21.22 21.10
N LYS A 197 4.71 21.10 22.43
CA LYS A 197 5.87 21.64 23.17
C LYS A 197 7.17 20.98 22.75
N GLU A 198 7.19 19.66 22.51
CA GLU A 198 8.36 18.96 21.99
C GLU A 198 8.74 19.47 20.59
N LEU A 199 7.76 19.65 19.70
CA LEU A 199 7.98 20.19 18.35
C LEU A 199 8.55 21.63 18.40
N LEU A 200 8.01 22.48 19.28
CA LEU A 200 8.52 23.83 19.53
C LEU A 200 9.96 23.80 20.05
N GLY A 201 10.30 22.85 20.93
CA GLY A 201 11.66 22.63 21.43
C GLY A 201 12.68 22.30 20.32
N MET A 202 12.22 21.73 19.21
CA MET A 202 13.02 21.48 18.01
C MET A 202 13.02 22.65 17.02
N GLY A 203 12.45 23.80 17.38
CA GLY A 203 12.44 25.03 16.57
C GLY A 203 11.36 25.08 15.49
N ILE A 204 10.35 24.24 15.56
CA ILE A 204 9.22 24.22 14.63
C ILE A 204 7.93 24.62 15.36
N ASN A 205 7.28 25.70 14.90
CA ASN A 205 5.94 26.04 15.31
C ASN A 205 4.94 25.47 14.28
N PRO A 206 4.00 24.61 14.70
CA PRO A 206 2.98 24.12 13.78
C PRO A 206 2.07 25.26 13.31
N ASP A 207 1.74 25.27 12.04
CA ASP A 207 0.77 26.21 11.46
C ASP A 207 -0.65 25.68 11.61
N ILE A 208 -0.79 24.35 11.56
CA ILE A 208 -2.08 23.63 11.65
C ILE A 208 -1.93 22.46 12.62
N ILE A 209 -2.95 22.23 13.44
CA ILE A 209 -3.07 21.05 14.30
C ILE A 209 -4.28 20.23 13.89
N VAL A 210 -4.08 18.91 13.70
CA VAL A 210 -5.14 17.94 13.40
C VAL A 210 -5.31 17.03 14.61
N LEU A 211 -6.49 17.03 15.20
CA LEU A 211 -6.83 16.33 16.43
C LEU A 211 -7.51 14.99 16.11
N ARG A 212 -6.78 13.90 16.31
CA ARG A 212 -7.40 12.57 16.26
C ARG A 212 -8.21 12.34 17.50
N CYS A 213 -9.44 11.88 17.32
CA CYS A 213 -10.38 11.54 18.38
C CYS A 213 -11.33 10.44 17.93
N ASP A 214 -11.93 9.73 18.88
CA ASP A 214 -12.94 8.71 18.62
C ASP A 214 -14.36 9.27 18.74
N GLU A 215 -14.52 10.37 19.47
CA GLU A 215 -15.80 11.05 19.69
C GLU A 215 -15.69 12.55 19.34
N PRO A 216 -16.80 13.22 19.00
CA PRO A 216 -16.81 14.64 18.65
C PRO A 216 -16.22 15.52 19.77
N LEU A 217 -15.39 16.47 19.39
CA LEU A 217 -14.75 17.39 20.34
C LEU A 217 -15.63 18.58 20.65
N GLU A 218 -15.64 18.99 21.92
CA GLU A 218 -16.27 20.22 22.35
C GLU A 218 -15.49 21.46 21.89
N LYS A 219 -16.19 22.55 21.62
CA LYS A 219 -15.58 23.82 21.23
C LYS A 219 -14.49 24.30 22.19
N SER A 220 -14.68 24.06 23.48
CA SER A 220 -13.71 24.37 24.55
C SER A 220 -12.33 23.75 24.33
N ILE A 221 -12.27 22.57 23.71
CA ILE A 221 -11.02 21.87 23.38
C ILE A 221 -10.26 22.59 22.27
N PHE A 222 -10.95 23.03 21.21
CA PHE A 222 -10.35 23.80 20.11
C PHE A 222 -9.76 25.13 20.63
N ASP A 223 -10.55 25.89 21.39
CA ASP A 223 -10.13 27.18 21.96
C ASP A 223 -8.90 27.00 22.87
N LYS A 224 -8.90 25.97 23.70
CA LYS A 224 -7.80 25.63 24.59
C LYS A 224 -6.53 25.24 23.83
N ILE A 225 -6.64 24.39 22.79
CA ILE A 225 -5.49 23.97 21.99
C ILE A 225 -4.94 25.13 21.19
N SER A 226 -5.79 25.93 20.54
CA SER A 226 -5.37 27.14 19.84
C SER A 226 -4.53 28.06 20.75
N LEU A 227 -5.02 28.34 21.96
CA LEU A 227 -4.33 29.21 22.91
C LEU A 227 -3.01 28.63 23.42
N PHE A 228 -3.01 27.35 23.86
CA PHE A 228 -1.83 26.73 24.48
C PHE A 228 -0.75 26.29 23.48
N CYS A 229 -1.13 26.05 22.23
CA CYS A 229 -0.23 25.61 21.17
C CYS A 229 0.16 26.74 20.20
N ASN A 230 -0.27 27.98 20.45
CA ASN A 230 0.07 29.15 19.64
C ASN A 230 -0.30 28.98 18.15
N VAL A 231 -1.50 28.45 17.88
CA VAL A 231 -2.05 28.23 16.54
C VAL A 231 -3.33 29.02 16.39
N LYS A 232 -3.60 29.57 15.20
CA LYS A 232 -4.85 30.31 14.94
C LYS A 232 -6.07 29.42 15.24
N PRO A 233 -7.19 29.98 15.77
CA PRO A 233 -8.36 29.19 16.13
C PRO A 233 -8.94 28.37 14.96
N ASP A 234 -8.89 28.92 13.74
CA ASP A 234 -9.37 28.27 12.52
C ASP A 234 -8.36 27.32 11.86
N CYS A 235 -7.17 27.15 12.48
CA CYS A 235 -6.14 26.21 12.07
C CYS A 235 -6.09 24.95 12.97
N VAL A 236 -7.12 24.69 13.78
CA VAL A 236 -7.27 23.49 14.59
C VAL A 236 -8.43 22.67 14.04
N PHE A 237 -8.18 21.42 13.62
CA PHE A 237 -9.13 20.56 12.94
C PHE A 237 -9.38 19.27 13.72
N GLU A 238 -10.62 18.82 13.71
CA GLU A 238 -11.02 17.50 14.20
C GLU A 238 -10.88 16.45 13.08
N ASN A 239 -10.32 15.30 13.43
CA ASN A 239 -10.22 14.13 12.56
C ASN A 239 -10.68 12.89 13.32
N MET A 240 -12.00 12.63 13.27
CA MET A 240 -12.61 11.49 13.97
C MET A 240 -12.31 10.14 13.31
N THR A 241 -12.38 9.08 14.10
CA THR A 241 -12.45 7.72 13.60
C THR A 241 -13.78 7.52 12.86
N ILE A 242 -13.72 7.07 11.60
CA ILE A 242 -14.87 6.90 10.72
C ILE A 242 -14.91 5.49 10.13
N PRO A 243 -16.11 4.90 9.91
CA PRO A 243 -16.25 3.55 9.39
C PRO A 243 -15.76 3.39 7.94
N VAL A 244 -15.89 4.43 7.13
CA VAL A 244 -15.47 4.44 5.72
C VAL A 244 -14.26 5.35 5.57
N LEU A 245 -13.07 4.74 5.47
CA LEU A 245 -11.79 5.47 5.44
C LEU A 245 -11.75 6.57 4.36
N TYR A 246 -12.33 6.30 3.17
CA TYR A 246 -12.38 7.23 2.06
C TYR A 246 -13.32 8.43 2.26
N GLU A 247 -14.05 8.48 3.36
CA GLU A 247 -14.81 9.67 3.77
C GLU A 247 -13.94 10.76 4.44
N ALA A 248 -12.73 10.42 4.88
CA ALA A 248 -11.83 11.35 5.58
C ALA A 248 -11.60 12.69 4.85
N PRO A 249 -11.36 12.75 3.53
CA PRO A 249 -11.26 14.03 2.81
C PRO A 249 -12.51 14.88 2.94
N LEU A 250 -13.70 14.27 2.87
CA LEU A 250 -14.97 15.00 2.99
C LEU A 250 -15.19 15.53 4.41
N MET A 251 -14.82 14.76 5.42
CA MET A 251 -14.92 15.17 6.83
C MET A 251 -14.00 16.35 7.13
N LEU A 252 -12.77 16.32 6.67
CA LEU A 252 -11.83 17.44 6.83
C LEU A 252 -12.27 18.67 6.03
N GLU A 253 -12.78 18.50 4.80
CA GLU A 253 -13.22 19.63 3.98
C GLU A 253 -14.52 20.28 4.47
N LYS A 254 -15.36 19.58 5.24
CA LYS A 254 -16.48 20.23 5.96
C LYS A 254 -16.02 21.34 6.91
N GLN A 255 -14.78 21.26 7.38
CA GLN A 255 -14.11 22.26 8.22
C GLN A 255 -13.27 23.24 7.37
N ASN A 256 -13.37 23.22 6.03
CA ASN A 256 -12.58 24.03 5.09
C ASN A 256 -11.07 23.80 5.17
N PHE A 257 -10.65 22.55 5.40
CA PHE A 257 -9.24 22.18 5.64
C PHE A 257 -8.32 22.61 4.49
N SER A 258 -8.66 22.24 3.26
CA SER A 258 -7.83 22.60 2.11
C SER A 258 -7.86 24.08 1.77
N GLY A 259 -8.97 24.77 2.05
CA GLY A 259 -9.07 26.22 1.90
C GLY A 259 -8.15 26.98 2.84
N ILE A 260 -8.07 26.54 4.09
CA ILE A 260 -7.16 27.10 5.10
C ILE A 260 -5.70 26.80 4.75
N VAL A 261 -5.37 25.59 4.33
CA VAL A 261 -4.00 25.25 3.84
C VAL A 261 -3.61 26.15 2.67
N CYS A 262 -4.48 26.36 1.69
CA CYS A 262 -4.22 27.25 0.56
C CYS A 262 -4.06 28.72 1.01
N ARG A 263 -4.83 29.18 1.98
CA ARG A 263 -4.70 30.52 2.55
C ARG A 263 -3.34 30.72 3.22
N GLU A 264 -2.93 29.79 4.09
CA GLU A 264 -1.65 29.88 4.82
C GLU A 264 -0.43 29.84 3.87
N LEU A 265 -0.53 29.13 2.76
CA LEU A 265 0.50 29.06 1.72
C LEU A 265 0.34 30.12 0.60
N ALA A 266 -0.64 31.03 0.72
CA ALA A 266 -0.96 32.04 -0.29
C ALA A 266 -1.20 31.45 -1.69
N ILE A 267 -1.79 30.26 -1.78
CA ILE A 267 -2.12 29.58 -3.03
C ILE A 267 -3.52 30.03 -3.48
N LYS A 268 -3.61 30.55 -4.70
CA LYS A 268 -4.90 30.92 -5.32
C LYS A 268 -5.44 29.74 -6.11
N THR A 269 -6.55 29.16 -5.68
CA THR A 269 -7.21 28.02 -6.33
C THR A 269 -8.72 28.22 -6.41
N LYS A 270 -9.38 27.33 -7.18
CA LYS A 270 -10.84 27.16 -7.13
C LYS A 270 -11.23 26.31 -5.93
N GLU A 271 -12.51 26.32 -5.59
CA GLU A 271 -13.08 25.36 -4.64
C GLU A 271 -12.88 23.90 -5.13
N PRO A 272 -12.70 22.93 -4.22
CA PRO A 272 -12.40 21.56 -4.62
C PRO A 272 -13.61 20.89 -5.27
N ASN A 273 -13.41 20.31 -6.44
CA ASN A 273 -14.43 19.50 -7.10
C ASN A 273 -14.43 18.08 -6.50
N LEU A 274 -15.34 17.84 -5.57
CA LEU A 274 -15.49 16.56 -4.87
C LEU A 274 -16.75 15.79 -5.29
N LYS A 275 -17.38 16.13 -6.42
CA LYS A 275 -18.65 15.52 -6.86
C LYS A 275 -18.53 14.00 -7.02
N GLU A 276 -17.57 13.54 -7.79
CA GLU A 276 -17.35 12.10 -8.02
C GLU A 276 -16.97 11.36 -6.74
N TRP A 277 -16.14 11.99 -5.89
CA TRP A 277 -15.76 11.41 -4.61
C TRP A 277 -16.95 11.26 -3.66
N ARG A 278 -17.85 12.26 -3.59
CA ARG A 278 -19.10 12.16 -2.82
C ARG A 278 -20.00 11.04 -3.34
N GLN A 279 -20.18 10.95 -4.65
CA GLN A 279 -20.98 9.88 -5.26
C GLN A 279 -20.42 8.48 -4.96
N MET A 280 -19.10 8.34 -4.95
CA MET A 280 -18.43 7.09 -4.54
C MET A 280 -18.74 6.76 -3.07
N ILE A 281 -18.60 7.72 -2.15
CA ILE A 281 -18.91 7.50 -0.73
C ILE A 281 -20.39 7.16 -0.52
N ASP A 282 -21.31 7.82 -1.23
CA ASP A 282 -22.72 7.50 -1.16
C ASP A 282 -23.02 6.07 -1.61
N LYS A 283 -22.37 5.57 -2.67
CA LYS A 283 -22.45 4.16 -3.09
C LYS A 283 -21.92 3.24 -2.00
N ILE A 284 -20.75 3.55 -1.44
CA ILE A 284 -20.15 2.73 -0.36
C ILE A 284 -21.08 2.61 0.84
N LYS A 285 -21.80 3.67 1.20
CA LYS A 285 -22.73 3.67 2.35
C LYS A 285 -24.04 2.92 2.09
N ASN A 286 -24.46 2.79 0.84
CA ASN A 286 -25.75 2.23 0.45
C ASN A 286 -25.65 0.86 -0.24
N ARG A 287 -24.58 0.10 0.01
CA ARG A 287 -24.37 -1.24 -0.54
C ARG A 287 -25.50 -2.20 -0.18
N LYS A 288 -25.87 -3.07 -1.14
CA LYS A 288 -27.06 -3.94 -1.02
C LYS A 288 -26.73 -5.42 -0.92
N GLN A 289 -25.55 -5.80 -1.35
CA GLN A 289 -25.12 -7.20 -1.40
C GLN A 289 -23.95 -7.43 -0.45
N ASN A 290 -23.66 -8.68 -0.16
CA ASN A 290 -22.50 -9.08 0.61
C ASN A 290 -21.85 -10.29 -0.07
N ILE A 291 -20.53 -10.39 -0.02
CA ILE A 291 -19.74 -11.52 -0.52
C ILE A 291 -18.70 -11.91 0.52
N THR A 292 -18.51 -13.21 0.74
CA THR A 292 -17.50 -13.75 1.65
C THR A 292 -16.31 -14.29 0.85
N VAL A 293 -15.13 -13.72 1.05
CA VAL A 293 -13.87 -14.13 0.39
C VAL A 293 -12.96 -14.79 1.41
N GLY A 294 -12.55 -16.04 1.16
CA GLY A 294 -11.50 -16.70 1.90
C GLY A 294 -10.12 -16.21 1.44
N LEU A 295 -9.42 -15.45 2.28
CA LEU A 295 -8.02 -15.07 2.05
C LEU A 295 -7.12 -16.08 2.76
N VAL A 296 -6.50 -16.98 1.98
CA VAL A 296 -5.62 -18.02 2.51
C VAL A 296 -4.18 -17.55 2.40
N GLY A 297 -3.57 -17.25 3.54
CA GLY A 297 -2.25 -16.60 3.57
C GLY A 297 -1.38 -16.99 4.76
N LYS A 298 -0.11 -16.59 4.68
CA LYS A 298 0.92 -16.83 5.73
C LYS A 298 0.89 -15.79 6.85
N TYR A 299 0.44 -14.56 6.55
CA TYR A 299 0.59 -13.38 7.43
C TYR A 299 -0.75 -12.86 7.94
N VAL A 300 -1.76 -13.72 8.01
CA VAL A 300 -3.16 -13.35 8.33
C VAL A 300 -3.37 -12.84 9.75
N ARG A 301 -2.40 -13.04 10.66
CA ARG A 301 -2.46 -12.50 12.03
C ARG A 301 -2.23 -10.98 12.09
N LEU A 302 -1.61 -10.40 11.07
CA LEU A 302 -1.46 -8.95 10.90
C LEU A 302 -2.09 -8.57 9.55
N HIS A 303 -3.29 -8.00 9.59
CA HIS A 303 -4.04 -7.66 8.38
C HIS A 303 -3.32 -6.67 7.47
N ASP A 304 -2.48 -5.79 8.05
CA ASP A 304 -1.66 -4.83 7.30
C ASP A 304 -0.63 -5.50 6.38
N ALA A 305 -0.29 -6.78 6.61
CA ALA A 305 0.57 -7.55 5.71
C ALA A 305 -0.07 -7.78 4.32
N TYR A 306 -1.39 -7.67 4.21
CA TYR A 306 -2.17 -7.81 2.98
C TYR A 306 -3.09 -6.59 2.74
N LEU A 307 -2.64 -5.41 3.18
CA LEU A 307 -3.45 -4.18 3.13
C LEU A 307 -3.93 -3.87 1.70
N SER A 308 -3.04 -3.87 0.71
CA SER A 308 -3.42 -3.58 -0.67
C SER A 308 -4.36 -4.62 -1.27
N VAL A 309 -4.22 -5.90 -0.90
CA VAL A 309 -5.15 -6.97 -1.31
C VAL A 309 -6.54 -6.73 -0.72
N SER A 310 -6.62 -6.44 0.59
CA SER A 310 -7.89 -6.16 1.26
C SER A 310 -8.57 -4.90 0.71
N GLU A 311 -7.79 -3.85 0.43
CA GLU A 311 -8.31 -2.63 -0.19
C GLU A 311 -8.78 -2.87 -1.63
N ALA A 312 -8.02 -3.65 -2.43
CA ALA A 312 -8.43 -4.00 -3.80
C ALA A 312 -9.75 -4.80 -3.84
N LEU A 313 -9.94 -5.73 -2.89
CA LEU A 313 -11.21 -6.44 -2.71
C LEU A 313 -12.35 -5.47 -2.36
N LYS A 314 -12.14 -4.54 -1.41
CA LYS A 314 -13.13 -3.52 -1.07
C LYS A 314 -13.46 -2.61 -2.26
N HIS A 315 -12.46 -2.12 -3.00
CA HIS A 315 -12.68 -1.28 -4.19
C HIS A 315 -13.54 -1.99 -5.23
N ALA A 316 -13.25 -3.27 -5.48
CA ALA A 316 -14.02 -4.08 -6.41
C ALA A 316 -15.46 -4.27 -5.91
N ALA A 317 -15.64 -4.62 -4.63
CA ALA A 317 -16.96 -4.77 -4.02
C ALA A 317 -17.79 -3.48 -4.11
N TYR A 318 -17.20 -2.30 -3.82
CA TYR A 318 -17.87 -1.01 -3.98
C TYR A 318 -18.38 -0.76 -5.40
N SER A 319 -17.61 -1.19 -6.41
CA SER A 319 -18.02 -1.06 -7.82
C SER A 319 -19.17 -1.98 -8.21
N LEU A 320 -19.37 -3.07 -7.46
CA LEU A 320 -20.40 -4.09 -7.65
C LEU A 320 -21.60 -3.91 -6.69
N ASP A 321 -21.71 -2.76 -6.04
CA ASP A 321 -22.77 -2.46 -5.05
C ASP A 321 -22.81 -3.50 -3.90
N SER A 322 -21.64 -4.00 -3.52
CA SER A 322 -21.46 -5.06 -2.53
C SER A 322 -20.57 -4.62 -1.37
N ASP A 323 -20.74 -5.27 -0.23
CA ASP A 323 -19.72 -5.34 0.82
C ASP A 323 -18.92 -6.64 0.68
N VAL A 324 -17.67 -6.65 1.16
CA VAL A 324 -16.85 -7.85 1.18
C VAL A 324 -16.45 -8.18 2.62
N GLU A 325 -16.81 -9.39 3.04
CA GLU A 325 -16.33 -10.00 4.27
C GLU A 325 -15.10 -10.84 3.94
N ILE A 326 -13.95 -10.50 4.51
CA ILE A 326 -12.72 -11.25 4.33
C ILE A 326 -12.55 -12.23 5.48
N LYS A 327 -12.68 -13.53 5.17
CA LYS A 327 -12.35 -14.60 6.10
C LYS A 327 -10.85 -14.86 6.04
N TRP A 328 -10.12 -14.44 7.06
CA TRP A 328 -8.68 -14.60 7.18
C TRP A 328 -8.35 -16.03 7.60
N ILE A 329 -7.68 -16.78 6.74
CA ILE A 329 -7.39 -18.21 6.94
C ILE A 329 -5.89 -18.41 6.96
N ASP A 330 -5.36 -18.86 8.11
CA ASP A 330 -3.95 -19.21 8.25
C ASP A 330 -3.68 -20.51 7.49
N SER A 331 -2.87 -20.43 6.43
CA SER A 331 -2.57 -21.57 5.58
C SER A 331 -1.90 -22.74 6.33
N GLU A 332 -1.24 -22.49 7.46
CA GLU A 332 -0.64 -23.54 8.28
C GLU A 332 -1.69 -24.43 9.00
N THR A 333 -2.93 -23.94 9.12
CA THR A 333 -4.01 -24.68 9.77
C THR A 333 -4.84 -25.53 8.82
N LEU A 334 -4.59 -25.43 7.51
CA LEU A 334 -5.29 -26.20 6.50
C LEU A 334 -4.67 -27.58 6.32
N THR A 335 -5.47 -28.60 6.49
CA THR A 335 -5.18 -30.01 6.24
C THR A 335 -6.34 -30.61 5.44
N ASP A 336 -6.19 -31.82 4.92
CA ASP A 336 -7.29 -32.54 4.24
C ASP A 336 -8.55 -32.65 5.11
N GLU A 337 -8.41 -32.69 6.44
CA GLU A 337 -9.51 -32.79 7.39
C GLU A 337 -10.19 -31.44 7.69
N THR A 338 -9.46 -30.32 7.58
CA THR A 338 -9.93 -28.98 7.98
C THR A 338 -10.33 -28.08 6.82
N VAL A 339 -9.88 -28.39 5.60
CA VAL A 339 -10.06 -27.54 4.41
C VAL A 339 -11.53 -27.28 4.08
N GLU A 340 -12.38 -28.32 4.15
CA GLU A 340 -13.82 -28.20 3.92
C GLU A 340 -14.50 -27.30 4.95
N LEU A 341 -14.18 -27.46 6.24
CA LEU A 341 -14.71 -26.63 7.31
C LEU A 341 -14.26 -25.17 7.17
N ALA A 342 -13.01 -24.96 6.76
CA ALA A 342 -12.45 -23.63 6.60
C ALA A 342 -12.99 -22.89 5.37
N LEU A 343 -13.20 -23.59 4.24
CA LEU A 343 -13.52 -23.00 2.94
C LEU A 343 -14.97 -23.23 2.47
N GLY A 344 -15.70 -24.18 3.05
CA GLY A 344 -17.02 -24.59 2.59
C GLY A 344 -18.12 -23.52 2.56
N GLY A 345 -17.90 -22.39 3.23
CA GLY A 345 -18.87 -21.28 3.28
C GLY A 345 -18.46 -20.04 2.51
N VAL A 346 -17.29 -20.03 1.84
CA VAL A 346 -16.82 -18.84 1.11
C VAL A 346 -17.37 -18.83 -0.32
N ASP A 347 -17.53 -17.65 -0.88
CA ASP A 347 -18.03 -17.44 -2.24
C ASP A 347 -16.88 -17.39 -3.26
N ALA A 348 -15.66 -17.08 -2.80
CA ALA A 348 -14.45 -17.02 -3.60
C ALA A 348 -13.20 -17.18 -2.72
N ILE A 349 -12.08 -17.63 -3.29
CA ILE A 349 -10.81 -17.88 -2.59
C ILE A 349 -9.70 -17.07 -3.23
N ILE A 350 -8.94 -16.32 -2.42
CA ILE A 350 -7.75 -15.60 -2.86
C ILE A 350 -6.52 -16.09 -2.09
N VAL A 351 -5.44 -16.39 -2.84
CA VAL A 351 -4.12 -16.72 -2.29
C VAL A 351 -3.16 -15.61 -2.67
N PRO A 352 -2.75 -14.74 -1.72
CA PRO A 352 -1.89 -13.59 -1.98
C PRO A 352 -0.42 -13.98 -2.10
N GLY A 353 0.42 -12.99 -2.39
CA GLY A 353 1.87 -13.10 -2.42
C GLY A 353 2.48 -13.46 -1.06
N GLY A 354 3.70 -13.98 -1.09
CA GLY A 354 4.47 -14.35 0.09
C GLY A 354 5.80 -15.00 -0.28
N PHE A 355 6.69 -15.19 0.71
CA PHE A 355 8.00 -15.82 0.53
C PHE A 355 8.22 -16.95 1.53
N GLY A 356 9.09 -17.92 1.16
CA GLY A 356 9.53 -19.03 2.00
C GLY A 356 8.50 -20.17 2.13
N GLN A 357 8.93 -21.25 2.74
CA GLN A 357 8.27 -22.57 2.70
C GLN A 357 7.04 -22.70 3.62
N ARG A 358 6.89 -21.83 4.62
CA ARG A 358 5.84 -21.92 5.64
C ARG A 358 4.43 -21.86 5.01
N GLY A 359 3.53 -22.78 5.38
CA GLY A 359 2.12 -22.81 5.00
C GLY A 359 1.82 -23.09 3.52
N ILE A 360 2.81 -23.57 2.73
CA ILE A 360 2.66 -23.85 1.30
C ILE A 360 1.65 -24.96 1.03
N GLU A 361 1.72 -26.07 1.76
CA GLU A 361 0.82 -27.21 1.55
C GLU A 361 -0.66 -26.83 1.79
N GLY A 362 -0.93 -26.02 2.82
CA GLY A 362 -2.29 -25.52 3.03
C GLY A 362 -2.79 -24.58 1.94
N MET A 363 -1.90 -23.81 1.30
CA MET A 363 -2.26 -23.00 0.12
C MET A 363 -2.55 -23.90 -1.10
N ILE A 364 -1.78 -24.97 -1.29
CA ILE A 364 -2.01 -25.98 -2.35
C ILE A 364 -3.37 -26.64 -2.15
N LEU A 365 -3.72 -27.04 -0.91
CA LEU A 365 -5.03 -27.57 -0.58
C LEU A 365 -6.16 -26.58 -0.87
N ALA A 366 -5.96 -25.28 -0.62
CA ALA A 366 -6.96 -24.27 -0.95
C ALA A 366 -7.15 -24.10 -2.47
N ALA A 367 -6.09 -24.16 -3.26
CA ALA A 367 -6.15 -24.12 -4.72
C ALA A 367 -6.85 -25.35 -5.28
N LYS A 368 -6.54 -26.55 -4.75
CA LYS A 368 -7.22 -27.81 -5.06
C LYS A 368 -8.71 -27.73 -4.74
N TYR A 369 -9.05 -27.32 -3.53
CA TYR A 369 -10.44 -27.16 -3.09
C TYR A 369 -11.21 -26.25 -4.06
N ALA A 370 -10.63 -25.12 -4.44
CA ALA A 370 -11.24 -24.18 -5.38
C ALA A 370 -11.51 -24.85 -6.74
N ARG A 371 -10.52 -25.55 -7.29
CA ARG A 371 -10.63 -26.23 -8.60
C ARG A 371 -11.67 -27.35 -8.58
N GLU A 372 -11.64 -28.23 -7.59
CA GLU A 372 -12.53 -29.39 -7.51
C GLU A 372 -13.98 -29.01 -7.20
N ASN A 373 -14.22 -27.93 -6.45
CA ASN A 373 -15.55 -27.48 -6.05
C ASN A 373 -16.11 -26.34 -6.91
N GLY A 374 -15.41 -25.90 -7.98
CA GLY A 374 -15.86 -24.83 -8.85
C GLY A 374 -15.96 -23.47 -8.15
N VAL A 375 -15.18 -23.24 -7.09
CA VAL A 375 -15.11 -21.97 -6.37
C VAL A 375 -14.15 -21.02 -7.10
N PRO A 376 -14.53 -19.76 -7.38
CA PRO A 376 -13.61 -18.79 -7.97
C PRO A 376 -12.30 -18.68 -7.20
N TYR A 377 -11.18 -18.76 -7.93
CA TYR A 377 -9.82 -18.70 -7.38
C TYR A 377 -9.04 -17.56 -7.98
N PHE A 378 -8.37 -16.77 -7.14
CA PHE A 378 -7.43 -15.75 -7.58
C PHE A 378 -6.09 -15.91 -6.88
N GLY A 379 -5.05 -16.31 -7.63
CA GLY A 379 -3.69 -16.46 -7.16
C GLY A 379 -2.82 -15.27 -7.54
N ILE A 380 -2.23 -14.58 -6.56
CA ILE A 380 -1.35 -13.42 -6.79
C ILE A 380 0.09 -13.82 -6.45
N CYS A 381 1.03 -13.63 -7.37
CA CYS A 381 2.45 -13.92 -7.24
C CYS A 381 2.68 -15.35 -6.73
N LEU A 382 2.96 -15.56 -5.45
CA LEU A 382 3.01 -16.90 -4.85
C LEU A 382 1.72 -17.70 -5.12
N GLY A 383 0.55 -17.07 -5.06
CA GLY A 383 -0.73 -17.73 -5.32
C GLY A 383 -0.85 -18.31 -6.73
N MET A 384 -0.26 -17.66 -7.75
CA MET A 384 -0.14 -18.26 -9.09
C MET A 384 0.78 -19.49 -9.05
N GLN A 385 1.93 -19.39 -8.40
CA GLN A 385 2.90 -20.50 -8.28
C GLN A 385 2.27 -21.70 -7.56
N ILE A 386 1.48 -21.45 -6.53
CA ILE A 386 0.70 -22.48 -5.82
C ILE A 386 -0.29 -23.19 -6.75
N ALA A 387 -1.04 -22.44 -7.58
CA ALA A 387 -1.96 -23.03 -8.54
C ALA A 387 -1.24 -23.92 -9.58
N VAL A 388 -0.04 -23.51 -10.01
CA VAL A 388 0.80 -24.30 -10.93
C VAL A 388 1.30 -25.59 -10.26
N ILE A 389 1.78 -25.51 -9.01
CA ILE A 389 2.25 -26.69 -8.26
C ILE A 389 1.10 -27.66 -8.00
N GLU A 390 -0.07 -27.16 -7.57
CA GLU A 390 -1.26 -27.97 -7.37
C GLU A 390 -1.65 -28.71 -8.66
N TYR A 391 -1.75 -27.98 -9.78
CA TYR A 391 -2.11 -28.56 -11.07
C TYR A 391 -1.10 -29.60 -11.56
N ALA A 392 0.18 -29.38 -11.33
CA ALA A 392 1.24 -30.35 -11.63
C ALA A 392 1.07 -31.66 -10.83
N ARG A 393 0.77 -31.54 -9.53
CA ARG A 393 0.62 -32.71 -8.66
C ARG A 393 -0.67 -33.48 -8.93
N ASP A 394 -1.79 -32.80 -8.99
CA ASP A 394 -3.11 -33.44 -9.01
C ASP A 394 -3.66 -33.71 -10.42
N VAL A 395 -3.23 -32.96 -11.45
CA VAL A 395 -3.71 -33.14 -12.83
C VAL A 395 -2.66 -33.79 -13.73
N LEU A 396 -1.38 -33.34 -13.65
CA LEU A 396 -0.30 -33.94 -14.45
C LEU A 396 0.30 -35.20 -13.82
N GLY A 397 0.06 -35.45 -12.52
CA GLY A 397 0.58 -36.61 -11.79
C GLY A 397 2.05 -36.50 -11.36
N PHE A 398 2.63 -35.30 -11.38
CA PHE A 398 3.99 -35.04 -10.89
C PHE A 398 3.97 -34.84 -9.37
N LEU A 399 3.85 -35.92 -8.61
CA LEU A 399 3.59 -35.89 -7.17
C LEU A 399 4.64 -35.11 -6.36
N ASP A 400 5.87 -35.00 -6.84
CA ASP A 400 6.97 -34.26 -6.24
C ASP A 400 7.13 -32.83 -6.80
N ALA A 401 6.21 -32.39 -7.68
CA ALA A 401 6.30 -31.06 -8.27
C ALA A 401 6.32 -29.96 -7.20
N ASN A 402 7.28 -29.03 -7.34
CA ASN A 402 7.50 -27.97 -6.36
C ASN A 402 8.14 -26.74 -6.99
N SER A 403 8.35 -25.72 -6.16
CA SER A 403 9.20 -24.59 -6.47
C SER A 403 10.64 -24.85 -5.99
N GLY A 404 11.62 -24.45 -6.78
CA GLY A 404 13.03 -24.43 -6.37
C GLY A 404 13.30 -23.54 -5.15
N GLU A 405 12.35 -22.66 -4.76
CA GLU A 405 12.39 -21.90 -3.51
C GLU A 405 12.15 -22.79 -2.28
N PHE A 406 11.25 -23.78 -2.40
CA PHE A 406 10.78 -24.57 -1.26
C PHE A 406 11.51 -25.91 -1.17
N ASP A 407 11.82 -26.52 -2.32
CA ASP A 407 12.56 -27.77 -2.42
C ASP A 407 13.54 -27.70 -3.59
N LYS A 408 14.83 -27.58 -3.26
CA LYS A 408 15.90 -27.50 -4.26
C LYS A 408 16.19 -28.82 -4.95
N ASP A 409 15.78 -29.94 -4.36
CA ASP A 409 16.11 -31.28 -4.79
C ASP A 409 14.92 -31.98 -5.49
N CYS A 410 13.74 -31.37 -5.56
CA CYS A 410 12.60 -31.96 -6.26
C CYS A 410 12.91 -32.18 -7.74
N ALA A 411 12.43 -33.30 -8.31
CA ALA A 411 12.70 -33.65 -9.71
C ALA A 411 11.91 -32.74 -10.68
N HIS A 412 10.68 -32.35 -10.31
CA HIS A 412 9.82 -31.51 -11.14
C HIS A 412 9.72 -30.08 -10.58
N LYS A 413 10.74 -29.24 -10.89
CA LYS A 413 10.73 -27.81 -10.56
C LYS A 413 9.84 -27.06 -11.54
N VAL A 414 8.54 -27.09 -11.31
CA VAL A 414 7.55 -26.38 -12.16
C VAL A 414 7.57 -24.87 -11.96
N ILE A 415 8.16 -24.43 -10.83
CA ILE A 415 8.53 -23.05 -10.51
C ILE A 415 10.02 -23.02 -10.21
N ASP A 416 10.77 -22.15 -10.88
CA ASP A 416 12.23 -22.08 -10.70
C ASP A 416 12.74 -20.63 -10.78
N PHE A 417 14.03 -20.42 -10.59
CA PHE A 417 14.64 -19.11 -10.69
C PHE A 417 14.37 -18.45 -12.06
N MET A 418 14.05 -17.18 -11.98
CA MET A 418 14.06 -16.32 -13.18
C MET A 418 15.48 -16.29 -13.79
N PRO A 419 15.62 -16.26 -15.13
CA PRO A 419 16.92 -16.14 -15.77
C PRO A 419 17.76 -14.99 -15.22
N GLY A 420 18.99 -15.30 -14.81
CA GLY A 420 19.92 -14.33 -14.18
C GLY A 420 19.79 -14.16 -12.66
N GLN A 421 18.88 -14.91 -12.02
CA GLN A 421 18.79 -14.99 -10.56
C GLN A 421 19.52 -16.22 -10.01
N SER A 422 20.02 -16.14 -8.78
CA SER A 422 20.64 -17.27 -8.06
C SER A 422 20.58 -17.04 -6.56
N ASP A 423 20.87 -18.07 -5.76
CA ASP A 423 21.00 -17.98 -4.29
C ASP A 423 22.19 -17.12 -3.82
N GLU A 424 23.19 -16.89 -4.69
CA GLU A 424 24.39 -16.11 -4.38
C GLU A 424 24.14 -14.60 -4.43
N ILE A 425 23.05 -14.17 -5.04
CA ILE A 425 22.66 -12.76 -5.14
C ILE A 425 22.04 -12.30 -3.81
N GLY A 426 22.51 -11.18 -3.27
CA GLY A 426 21.95 -10.58 -2.05
C GLY A 426 20.42 -10.41 -2.11
N LYS A 427 19.73 -10.53 -0.97
CA LYS A 427 18.25 -10.57 -0.94
C LYS A 427 17.59 -9.22 -1.16
N GLY A 428 18.21 -8.10 -0.80
CA GLY A 428 17.63 -6.77 -0.91
C GLY A 428 17.80 -6.17 -2.32
N GLY A 429 16.70 -5.65 -2.89
CA GLY A 429 16.72 -4.91 -4.16
C GLY A 429 17.11 -5.71 -5.41
N THR A 430 17.05 -7.04 -5.37
CA THR A 430 17.50 -7.94 -6.45
C THR A 430 16.37 -8.71 -7.12
N LEU A 431 15.14 -8.50 -6.67
CA LEU A 431 13.92 -9.07 -7.25
C LEU A 431 13.60 -8.39 -8.60
N ARG A 432 12.72 -8.99 -9.39
CA ARG A 432 12.03 -8.28 -10.47
C ARG A 432 11.03 -7.32 -9.85
N LEU A 433 11.34 -6.03 -9.88
CA LEU A 433 10.62 -4.98 -9.14
C LEU A 433 10.09 -3.91 -10.08
N GLY A 434 8.85 -3.46 -9.84
CA GLY A 434 8.21 -2.39 -10.58
C GLY A 434 7.36 -2.85 -11.75
N SER A 435 6.99 -1.90 -12.61
CA SER A 435 6.07 -2.12 -13.71
C SER A 435 6.76 -2.75 -14.92
N TYR A 436 6.16 -3.84 -15.43
CA TYR A 436 6.63 -4.52 -16.64
C TYR A 436 5.45 -4.80 -17.57
N PRO A 437 5.69 -4.75 -18.89
CA PRO A 437 4.67 -5.07 -19.89
C PRO A 437 4.34 -6.56 -19.90
N CYS A 438 3.04 -6.85 -20.10
CA CYS A 438 2.53 -8.20 -20.32
C CYS A 438 1.62 -8.22 -21.56
N ASP A 439 1.87 -9.14 -22.48
CA ASP A 439 1.04 -9.43 -23.63
C ASP A 439 -0.01 -10.48 -23.23
N ILE A 440 -1.29 -10.19 -23.47
CA ILE A 440 -2.43 -11.04 -23.09
C ILE A 440 -2.91 -11.85 -24.29
N VAL A 441 -3.09 -13.16 -24.09
CA VAL A 441 -3.59 -14.08 -25.10
C VAL A 441 -5.09 -13.82 -25.39
N SER A 442 -5.45 -13.78 -26.66
CA SER A 442 -6.84 -13.55 -27.09
C SER A 442 -7.79 -14.67 -26.63
N LYS A 443 -9.06 -14.33 -26.40
CA LYS A 443 -10.14 -15.24 -25.98
C LYS A 443 -10.01 -15.83 -24.57
N THR A 444 -9.10 -15.33 -23.76
CA THR A 444 -8.92 -15.72 -22.36
C THR A 444 -9.85 -14.94 -21.43
N VAL A 445 -10.03 -15.43 -20.19
CA VAL A 445 -10.74 -14.71 -19.13
C VAL A 445 -10.01 -13.42 -18.81
N MET A 446 -8.68 -13.47 -18.68
CA MET A 446 -7.84 -12.30 -18.46
C MET A 446 -8.04 -11.22 -19.52
N ARG A 447 -8.11 -11.60 -20.80
CA ARG A 447 -8.36 -10.67 -21.92
C ARG A 447 -9.73 -9.98 -21.82
N LYS A 448 -10.76 -10.72 -21.40
CA LYS A 448 -12.09 -10.15 -21.14
C LYS A 448 -12.09 -9.13 -20.01
N CYS A 449 -11.32 -9.40 -18.94
CA CYS A 449 -11.23 -8.52 -17.78
C CYS A 449 -10.58 -7.17 -18.12
N TYR A 450 -9.44 -7.18 -18.80
CA TYR A 450 -8.71 -5.95 -19.15
C TYR A 450 -9.27 -5.21 -20.37
N GLY A 451 -9.85 -5.92 -21.31
CA GLY A 451 -10.30 -5.32 -22.57
C GLY A 451 -9.15 -4.88 -23.49
N SER A 452 -7.90 -5.24 -23.18
CA SER A 452 -6.67 -4.86 -23.90
C SER A 452 -5.77 -6.09 -24.14
N ASP A 453 -4.98 -6.07 -25.21
CA ASP A 453 -4.01 -7.13 -25.53
C ASP A 453 -2.66 -6.88 -24.82
N LYS A 454 -2.44 -5.67 -24.29
CA LYS A 454 -1.21 -5.27 -23.60
C LYS A 454 -1.55 -4.51 -22.34
N ILE A 455 -0.83 -4.82 -21.29
CA ILE A 455 -0.93 -4.16 -19.97
C ILE A 455 0.46 -3.97 -19.39
N ASP A 456 0.55 -3.09 -18.40
CA ASP A 456 1.73 -2.93 -17.55
C ASP A 456 1.32 -3.20 -16.12
N GLU A 457 2.01 -4.10 -15.42
CA GLU A 457 1.70 -4.46 -14.03
C GLU A 457 2.95 -4.50 -13.16
N ARG A 458 2.78 -4.29 -11.84
CA ARG A 458 3.90 -4.24 -10.89
C ARG A 458 4.28 -5.63 -10.40
N HIS A 459 5.57 -5.92 -10.34
CA HIS A 459 6.15 -7.19 -9.95
C HIS A 459 6.97 -7.05 -8.66
N ARG A 460 7.04 -8.17 -7.91
CA ARG A 460 7.90 -8.36 -6.75
C ARG A 460 8.20 -9.83 -6.56
N HIS A 461 9.03 -10.43 -7.42
CA HIS A 461 9.35 -11.86 -7.36
C HIS A 461 10.74 -12.19 -7.89
N ARG A 462 11.22 -13.40 -7.57
CA ARG A 462 12.49 -13.98 -8.02
C ARG A 462 12.29 -15.29 -8.74
N TYR A 463 11.25 -16.04 -8.38
CA TYR A 463 10.88 -17.31 -8.96
C TYR A 463 9.71 -17.13 -9.90
N GLU A 464 9.62 -17.99 -10.91
CA GLU A 464 8.60 -17.92 -11.94
C GLU A 464 8.27 -19.29 -12.52
N PHE A 465 7.24 -19.37 -13.36
CA PHE A 465 6.84 -20.56 -14.08
C PHE A 465 7.97 -21.09 -14.96
N ASN A 466 8.29 -22.40 -14.84
CA ASN A 466 9.30 -23.06 -15.66
C ASN A 466 8.73 -23.46 -17.03
N ASN A 467 9.19 -22.81 -18.10
CA ASN A 467 8.72 -23.01 -19.46
C ASN A 467 8.94 -24.43 -20.02
N ASP A 468 9.84 -25.22 -19.44
CA ASP A 468 10.08 -26.61 -19.87
C ASP A 468 8.82 -27.48 -19.69
N TYR A 469 7.93 -27.09 -18.79
CA TYR A 469 6.65 -27.77 -18.53
C TYR A 469 5.46 -27.16 -19.26
N ARG A 470 5.60 -25.98 -19.90
CA ARG A 470 4.49 -25.21 -20.47
C ARG A 470 3.56 -26.02 -21.35
N GLN A 471 4.13 -26.77 -22.30
CA GLN A 471 3.33 -27.57 -23.26
C GLN A 471 2.51 -28.66 -22.55
N GLN A 472 3.02 -29.22 -21.46
CA GLN A 472 2.34 -30.27 -20.69
C GLN A 472 1.13 -29.67 -19.95
N PHE A 473 1.28 -28.47 -19.35
CA PHE A 473 0.19 -27.75 -18.72
C PHE A 473 -0.90 -27.34 -19.71
N GLU A 474 -0.52 -26.79 -20.88
CA GLU A 474 -1.46 -26.36 -21.90
C GLU A 474 -2.24 -27.57 -22.49
N ASN A 475 -1.59 -28.70 -22.70
CA ASN A 475 -2.24 -29.94 -23.16
C ASN A 475 -3.24 -30.50 -22.14
N ALA A 476 -3.03 -30.25 -20.86
CA ALA A 476 -3.91 -30.69 -19.78
C ALA A 476 -5.01 -29.68 -19.42
N GLY A 477 -5.03 -28.48 -20.03
CA GLY A 477 -6.11 -27.50 -19.87
C GLY A 477 -5.78 -26.29 -19.03
N LEU A 478 -4.54 -26.16 -18.50
CA LEU A 478 -4.08 -24.91 -17.88
C LEU A 478 -3.53 -23.99 -18.97
N THR A 479 -4.22 -22.92 -19.25
CA THR A 479 -3.87 -21.97 -20.33
C THR A 479 -2.91 -20.91 -19.82
N VAL A 480 -1.78 -20.72 -20.51
CA VAL A 480 -0.94 -19.52 -20.34
C VAL A 480 -1.66 -18.34 -21.00
N CYS A 481 -2.21 -17.44 -20.20
CA CYS A 481 -3.05 -16.33 -20.67
C CYS A 481 -2.31 -14.98 -20.73
N GLY A 482 -1.12 -14.88 -20.14
CA GLY A 482 -0.26 -13.68 -20.17
C GLY A 482 1.22 -14.04 -20.22
N THR A 483 2.00 -13.30 -21.03
CA THR A 483 3.45 -13.49 -21.16
C THR A 483 4.19 -12.17 -21.24
N SER A 484 5.49 -12.18 -20.96
CA SER A 484 6.37 -11.07 -21.33
C SER A 484 6.37 -10.88 -22.86
N PRO A 485 6.65 -9.66 -23.38
CA PRO A 485 6.62 -9.40 -24.83
C PRO A 485 7.57 -10.26 -25.68
N ASP A 486 8.64 -10.75 -25.07
CA ASP A 486 9.57 -11.70 -25.69
C ASP A 486 9.15 -13.18 -25.54
N ASN A 487 7.98 -13.42 -24.92
CA ASN A 487 7.39 -14.73 -24.64
C ASN A 487 8.27 -15.67 -23.79
N ARG A 488 9.23 -15.11 -23.04
CA ARG A 488 10.15 -15.90 -22.20
C ARG A 488 9.62 -16.14 -20.79
N LEU A 489 8.78 -15.21 -20.27
CA LEU A 489 8.22 -15.30 -18.93
C LEU A 489 6.72 -15.53 -19.01
N VAL A 490 6.20 -16.44 -18.19
CA VAL A 490 4.76 -16.64 -18.01
C VAL A 490 4.27 -15.71 -16.90
N GLU A 491 3.43 -14.77 -17.27
CA GLU A 491 2.90 -13.73 -16.36
C GLU A 491 1.54 -14.08 -15.77
N ALA A 492 0.78 -14.95 -16.45
CA ALA A 492 -0.52 -15.37 -15.97
C ALA A 492 -0.95 -16.73 -16.55
N VAL A 493 -1.70 -17.48 -15.73
CA VAL A 493 -2.30 -18.79 -16.09
C VAL A 493 -3.77 -18.79 -15.70
N GLU A 494 -4.61 -19.51 -16.48
CA GLU A 494 -6.03 -19.67 -16.19
C GLU A 494 -6.55 -21.06 -16.53
N ILE A 495 -7.64 -21.48 -15.89
CA ILE A 495 -8.47 -22.62 -16.28
C ILE A 495 -9.77 -22.05 -16.87
N SER A 496 -9.88 -22.07 -18.20
CA SER A 496 -10.94 -21.36 -18.93
C SER A 496 -12.35 -21.91 -18.71
N ASP A 497 -12.49 -23.19 -18.35
CA ASP A 497 -13.77 -23.87 -18.12
C ASP A 497 -14.33 -23.61 -16.71
N MET A 498 -13.59 -22.91 -15.86
CA MET A 498 -14.03 -22.54 -14.52
C MET A 498 -14.67 -21.13 -14.49
N PRO A 499 -15.55 -20.85 -13.52
CA PRO A 499 -16.16 -19.52 -13.36
C PRO A 499 -15.14 -18.38 -13.30
N PHE A 500 -14.07 -18.56 -12.57
CA PHE A 500 -12.87 -17.71 -12.51
C PHE A 500 -11.78 -18.50 -11.80
N TYR A 501 -10.78 -18.96 -12.52
CA TYR A 501 -9.58 -19.57 -11.95
C TYR A 501 -8.38 -18.94 -12.65
N LEU A 502 -7.78 -17.95 -12.00
CA LEU A 502 -6.72 -17.12 -12.56
C LEU A 502 -5.58 -16.97 -11.58
N GLY A 503 -4.36 -17.24 -12.03
CA GLY A 503 -3.11 -16.91 -11.34
C GLY A 503 -2.34 -15.85 -12.10
N VAL A 504 -1.81 -14.84 -11.42
CA VAL A 504 -0.96 -13.80 -12.00
C VAL A 504 0.35 -13.68 -11.23
N GLN A 505 1.49 -13.52 -11.93
CA GLN A 505 2.81 -13.39 -11.30
C GLN A 505 3.05 -11.98 -10.74
N PHE A 506 2.37 -11.00 -11.29
CA PHE A 506 2.40 -9.61 -10.87
C PHE A 506 1.44 -9.32 -9.69
N HIS A 507 1.45 -8.10 -9.18
CA HIS A 507 0.70 -7.62 -8.02
C HIS A 507 -0.36 -6.57 -8.44
N PRO A 508 -1.55 -6.99 -8.92
CA PRO A 508 -2.58 -6.06 -9.39
C PRO A 508 -3.20 -5.23 -8.27
N GLU A 509 -3.07 -5.68 -7.02
CA GLU A 509 -3.56 -4.95 -5.83
C GLU A 509 -2.92 -3.57 -5.68
N PHE A 510 -1.66 -3.38 -6.09
CA PHE A 510 -0.97 -2.09 -6.00
C PHE A 510 -1.56 -1.03 -6.93
N LYS A 511 -2.24 -1.43 -8.00
CA LYS A 511 -2.83 -0.51 -8.98
C LYS A 511 -4.32 -0.25 -8.76
N SER A 512 -4.95 -0.92 -7.79
CA SER A 512 -6.37 -0.70 -7.46
C SER A 512 -6.60 0.63 -6.76
N ARG A 513 -7.65 1.34 -7.14
CA ARG A 513 -8.08 2.62 -6.57
C ARG A 513 -9.57 2.57 -6.20
N PRO A 514 -10.05 3.31 -5.20
CA PRO A 514 -11.47 3.28 -4.82
C PRO A 514 -12.40 3.79 -5.93
N ASN A 515 -11.93 4.74 -6.74
CA ASN A 515 -12.65 5.28 -7.90
C ASN A 515 -12.37 4.52 -9.21
N LYS A 516 -11.33 3.67 -9.24
CA LYS A 516 -10.92 2.86 -10.40
C LYS A 516 -10.44 1.48 -9.92
N PRO A 517 -11.38 0.60 -9.50
CA PRO A 517 -11.03 -0.75 -9.03
C PRO A 517 -10.36 -1.55 -10.12
N HIS A 518 -9.38 -2.36 -9.72
CA HIS A 518 -8.63 -3.18 -10.66
C HIS A 518 -9.54 -4.22 -11.34
N PRO A 519 -9.47 -4.42 -12.67
CA PRO A 519 -10.42 -5.24 -13.41
C PRO A 519 -10.42 -6.71 -13.01
N LEU A 520 -9.28 -7.28 -12.64
CA LEU A 520 -9.19 -8.68 -12.18
C LEU A 520 -9.92 -8.89 -10.85
N PHE A 521 -9.78 -7.99 -9.88
CA PHE A 521 -10.52 -8.06 -8.61
C PHE A 521 -12.02 -7.91 -8.82
N LYS A 522 -12.43 -7.04 -9.74
CA LYS A 522 -13.84 -6.85 -10.09
C LYS A 522 -14.43 -8.13 -10.71
N ALA A 523 -13.75 -8.75 -11.66
CA ALA A 523 -14.19 -9.99 -12.30
C ALA A 523 -14.22 -11.16 -11.31
N PHE A 524 -13.21 -11.25 -10.43
CA PHE A 524 -13.14 -12.26 -9.37
C PHE A 524 -14.34 -12.18 -8.42
N LEU A 525 -14.66 -10.98 -7.89
CA LEU A 525 -15.82 -10.81 -7.00
C LEU A 525 -17.15 -10.99 -7.76
N SER A 526 -17.24 -10.59 -9.02
CA SER A 526 -18.44 -10.86 -9.84
C SER A 526 -18.72 -12.34 -9.96
N ALA A 527 -17.69 -13.17 -10.21
CA ALA A 527 -17.84 -14.62 -10.25
C ALA A 527 -18.27 -15.20 -8.89
N GLY A 528 -17.74 -14.68 -7.79
CA GLY A 528 -18.16 -15.08 -6.43
C GLY A 528 -19.62 -14.71 -6.12
N LEU A 529 -20.08 -13.54 -6.54
CA LEU A 529 -21.49 -13.14 -6.41
C LEU A 529 -22.43 -14.06 -7.21
N ASP A 530 -22.03 -14.50 -8.41
CA ASP A 530 -22.79 -15.45 -9.22
C ASP A 530 -22.92 -16.83 -8.52
N ILE A 531 -21.84 -17.31 -7.88
CA ILE A 531 -21.86 -18.54 -7.06
C ILE A 531 -22.81 -18.38 -5.88
N ARG A 532 -22.73 -17.27 -5.14
CA ARG A 532 -23.60 -16.98 -4.00
C ARG A 532 -25.08 -16.95 -4.41
N GLN A 533 -25.40 -16.33 -5.53
CA GLN A 533 -26.79 -16.31 -6.05
C GLN A 533 -27.30 -17.71 -6.38
N LYS A 534 -26.48 -18.56 -7.00
CA LYS A 534 -26.84 -19.97 -7.29
C LYS A 534 -27.06 -20.82 -6.04
N ARG A 535 -26.30 -20.57 -4.96
CA ARG A 535 -26.49 -21.26 -3.67
C ARG A 535 -27.74 -20.80 -2.92
N SER A 536 -28.24 -19.61 -3.22
CA SER A 536 -29.44 -19.05 -2.57
C SER A 536 -30.74 -19.42 -3.29
N GLN A 537 -30.66 -19.98 -4.49
CA GLN A 537 -31.78 -20.53 -5.26
C GLN A 537 -31.97 -22.03 -4.98
#